data_99ca833c8437ef0f9494b0ab62be1b79
#
_entry.id   99ca833c8437ef0f9494b0ab62be1b79
#
_cell.length_a   1.000
_cell.length_b   1.000
_cell.length_c   1.000
_cell.angle_alpha   90.00
_cell.angle_beta   90.00
_cell.angle_gamma   90.00
#
_symmetry.space_group_name_H-M   'P 1'
#
loop_
_entity.id
_entity.type
_entity.pdbx_description
1 polymer ?
#
loop_
_entity_poly.entity_id
_entity_poly.type
_entity_poly.pdbx_seq_one_letter_code
_entity_poly.pdbx_strand_id
1 'polypeptide(L)'
;MIQIGFCDDDLSILSELRVLLDRYRVERNVEIASAAFQSPLELLTEIERGTRFDILLLDVMMPGENGIDTAREIRRYDQSMKIIFLTSSAEFAVESYTVGAYFYQLKPIWE
;
A
#
# COMPACT_ATOMS: atom_id res chain seq x y z
N MET A 1 13.04 8.90 -9.40
CA MET A 1 11.59 8.61 -9.49
C MET A 1 11.14 7.81 -8.27
N ILE A 2 10.07 8.27 -7.62
CA ILE A 2 9.49 7.55 -6.49
C ILE A 2 8.48 6.55 -7.03
N GLN A 3 8.59 5.29 -6.61
CA GLN A 3 7.66 4.24 -7.04
C GLN A 3 6.75 3.88 -5.88
N ILE A 4 5.44 4.05 -6.10
CA ILE A 4 4.41 3.83 -5.09
C ILE A 4 3.44 2.77 -5.58
N GLY A 5 3.24 1.73 -4.76
CA GLY A 5 2.19 0.75 -4.99
C GLY A 5 1.04 0.98 -4.04
N PHE A 6 -0.18 0.66 -4.45
CA PHE A 6 -1.30 0.64 -3.53
C PHE A 6 -2.20 -0.54 -3.83
N CYS A 7 -2.67 -1.18 -2.77
CA CYS A 7 -3.48 -2.40 -2.84
C CYS A 7 -4.71 -2.25 -1.97
N ASP A 8 -5.87 -2.33 -2.59
CA ASP A 8 -7.16 -2.23 -1.92
C ASP A 8 -8.21 -2.86 -2.84
N ASP A 9 -9.15 -3.60 -2.30
CA ASP A 9 -10.22 -4.20 -3.09
C ASP A 9 -11.32 -3.20 -3.47
N ASP A 10 -11.32 -2.04 -2.84
CA ASP A 10 -12.28 -0.97 -3.12
C ASP A 10 -11.76 -0.07 -4.24
N LEU A 11 -12.38 -0.15 -5.41
CA LEU A 11 -11.97 0.63 -6.57
C LEU A 11 -12.06 2.13 -6.35
N SER A 12 -12.98 2.59 -5.51
CA SER A 12 -13.12 4.02 -5.22
C SER A 12 -11.91 4.54 -4.45
N ILE A 13 -11.37 3.73 -3.55
CA ILE A 13 -10.14 4.09 -2.81
C ILE A 13 -8.94 4.16 -3.77
N LEU A 14 -8.83 3.21 -4.67
CA LEU A 14 -7.75 3.22 -5.67
C LEU A 14 -7.82 4.47 -6.54
N SER A 15 -9.03 4.86 -6.95
CA SER A 15 -9.24 6.07 -7.73
C SER A 15 -8.88 7.33 -6.95
N GLU A 16 -9.29 7.42 -5.68
CA GLU A 16 -8.97 8.56 -4.83
C GLU A 16 -7.45 8.71 -4.64
N LEU A 17 -6.78 7.59 -4.39
CA LEU A 17 -5.33 7.61 -4.22
C LEU A 17 -4.62 8.07 -5.49
N ARG A 18 -5.09 7.62 -6.65
CA ARG A 18 -4.51 8.02 -7.93
C ARG A 18 -4.65 9.52 -8.14
N VAL A 19 -5.83 10.07 -7.85
CA VAL A 19 -6.08 11.51 -8.00
C VAL A 19 -5.17 12.31 -7.06
N LEU A 20 -5.05 11.88 -5.81
CA LEU A 20 -4.20 12.55 -4.83
C LEU A 20 -2.73 12.51 -5.23
N LEU A 21 -2.26 11.37 -5.72
CA LEU A 21 -0.86 11.24 -6.17
C LEU A 21 -0.59 12.10 -7.40
N ASP A 22 -1.53 12.15 -8.35
CA ASP A 22 -1.38 12.99 -9.54
C ASP A 22 -1.32 14.46 -9.17
N ARG A 23 -2.18 14.90 -8.24
CA ARG A 23 -2.16 16.27 -7.75
C ARG A 23 -0.84 16.60 -7.08
N TYR A 24 -0.37 15.74 -6.21
CA TYR A 24 0.91 15.93 -5.52
C TYR A 24 2.07 16.01 -6.50
N ARG A 25 2.09 15.12 -7.48
CA ARG A 25 3.13 15.06 -8.50
C ARG A 25 3.22 16.39 -9.26
N VAL A 26 2.07 16.94 -9.64
CA VAL A 26 2.01 18.20 -10.39
C VAL A 26 2.39 19.39 -9.50
N GLU A 27 1.79 19.49 -8.33
CA GLU A 27 2.01 20.61 -7.41
C GLU A 27 3.45 20.69 -6.89
N ARG A 28 4.08 19.54 -6.65
CA ARG A 28 5.44 19.50 -6.11
C ARG A 28 6.50 19.30 -7.18
N ASN A 29 6.09 19.11 -8.41
CA ASN A 29 7.00 18.88 -9.54
C ASN A 29 7.96 17.72 -9.25
N VAL A 30 7.43 16.60 -8.77
CA VAL A 30 8.19 15.38 -8.50
C VAL A 30 7.78 14.27 -9.45
N GLU A 31 8.71 13.38 -9.76
CA GLU A 31 8.42 12.23 -10.59
C GLU A 31 7.94 11.07 -9.72
N ILE A 32 6.72 10.61 -9.97
CA ILE A 32 6.11 9.48 -9.26
C ILE A 32 5.54 8.51 -10.29
N ALA A 33 5.93 7.25 -10.15
CA ALA A 33 5.28 6.16 -10.87
C ALA A 33 4.43 5.40 -9.85
N SER A 34 3.21 5.03 -10.23
CA SER A 34 2.31 4.31 -9.33
C SER A 34 1.71 3.09 -10.00
N ALA A 35 1.39 2.09 -9.20
CA ALA A 35 0.69 0.89 -9.65
C ALA A 35 -0.38 0.53 -8.62
N ALA A 36 -1.55 0.15 -9.11
CA ALA A 36 -2.69 -0.19 -8.28
C ALA A 36 -3.00 -1.68 -8.40
N PHE A 37 -3.32 -2.30 -7.28
CA PHE A 37 -3.65 -3.71 -7.22
C PHE A 37 -4.97 -3.88 -6.46
N GLN A 38 -5.85 -4.73 -7.00
CA GLN A 38 -7.15 -4.98 -6.39
C GLN A 38 -7.13 -6.16 -5.43
N SER A 39 -6.06 -6.94 -5.45
CA SER A 39 -5.95 -8.11 -4.59
C SER A 39 -4.52 -8.34 -4.14
N PRO A 40 -4.34 -8.98 -2.97
CA PRO A 40 -3.02 -9.36 -2.50
C PRO A 40 -2.26 -10.27 -3.47
N LEU A 41 -2.98 -11.15 -4.17
CA LEU A 41 -2.34 -12.07 -5.11
C LEU A 41 -1.68 -11.32 -6.26
N GLU A 42 -2.36 -10.31 -6.81
CA GLU A 42 -1.79 -9.49 -7.88
C GLU A 42 -0.52 -8.79 -7.41
N LEU A 43 -0.57 -8.21 -6.21
CA LEU A 43 0.57 -7.52 -5.62
C LEU A 43 1.75 -8.47 -5.39
N LEU A 44 1.48 -9.62 -4.76
CA LEU A 44 2.52 -10.60 -4.46
C LEU A 44 3.17 -11.13 -5.73
N THR A 45 2.38 -11.35 -6.77
CA THR A 45 2.90 -11.80 -8.05
C THR A 45 3.91 -10.80 -8.62
N GLU A 46 3.62 -9.51 -8.54
CA GLU A 46 4.54 -8.48 -9.00
C GLU A 46 5.81 -8.42 -8.15
N ILE A 47 5.68 -8.54 -6.83
CA ILE A 47 6.84 -8.56 -5.93
C ILE A 47 7.73 -9.76 -6.23
N GLU A 48 7.14 -10.92 -6.46
CA GLU A 48 7.88 -12.14 -6.79
C GLU A 48 8.63 -12.03 -8.12
N ARG A 49 8.09 -11.25 -9.05
CA ARG A 49 8.73 -10.98 -10.35
C ARG A 49 9.90 -10.02 -10.24
N GLY A 50 10.09 -9.40 -9.08
CA GLY A 50 11.18 -8.47 -8.87
C GLY A 50 10.79 -7.00 -8.85
N THR A 51 9.51 -6.69 -9.05
CA THR A 51 9.02 -5.31 -8.92
C THR A 51 9.23 -4.82 -7.50
N ARG A 52 9.71 -3.59 -7.34
CA ARG A 52 9.95 -3.00 -6.03
C ARG A 52 9.32 -1.61 -5.96
N PHE A 53 8.79 -1.30 -4.78
CA PHE A 53 8.20 0.00 -4.49
C PHE A 53 8.98 0.66 -3.37
N ASP A 54 9.08 1.98 -3.43
CA ASP A 54 9.64 2.76 -2.31
C ASP A 54 8.63 2.82 -1.18
N ILE A 55 7.36 2.98 -1.53
CA ILE A 55 6.25 3.07 -0.59
C ILE A 55 5.12 2.17 -1.08
N LEU A 56 4.54 1.42 -0.16
CA LEU A 56 3.36 0.61 -0.43
C LEU A 56 2.23 1.02 0.51
N LEU A 57 1.08 1.39 -0.07
CA LEU A 57 -0.14 1.63 0.69
C LEU A 57 -0.99 0.35 0.60
N LEU A 58 -1.31 -0.24 1.73
CA LEU A 58 -1.91 -1.56 1.78
C LEU A 58 -3.08 -1.60 2.76
N ASP A 59 -4.24 -2.03 2.29
CA ASP A 59 -5.39 -2.25 3.16
C ASP A 59 -5.19 -3.55 3.96
N VAL A 60 -5.60 -3.53 5.22
CA VAL A 60 -5.56 -4.72 6.09
C VAL A 60 -6.74 -5.63 5.80
N MET A 61 -7.93 -5.05 5.61
CA MET A 61 -9.18 -5.79 5.49
C MET A 61 -9.56 -5.98 4.03
N MET A 62 -9.17 -7.11 3.46
CA MET A 62 -9.55 -7.50 2.11
C MET A 62 -10.17 -8.89 2.13
N PRO A 63 -11.13 -9.18 1.22
CA PRO A 63 -11.77 -10.49 1.20
C PRO A 63 -10.77 -11.63 1.07
N GLY A 64 -10.87 -12.60 1.96
CA GLY A 64 -10.04 -13.80 1.92
C GLY A 64 -8.63 -13.62 2.42
N GLU A 65 -8.22 -12.40 2.79
CA GLU A 65 -6.85 -12.20 3.21
C GLU A 65 -6.68 -10.98 4.12
N ASN A 66 -5.75 -11.12 5.07
CA ASN A 66 -5.39 -10.03 5.97
C ASN A 66 -4.12 -9.36 5.41
N GLY A 67 -4.16 -8.03 5.25
CA GLY A 67 -3.03 -7.28 4.72
C GLY A 67 -1.75 -7.40 5.57
N ILE A 68 -1.87 -7.67 6.86
CA ILE A 68 -0.70 -7.92 7.70
C ILE A 68 0.04 -9.17 7.22
N ASP A 69 -0.71 -10.22 6.89
CA ASP A 69 -0.13 -11.46 6.37
C ASP A 69 0.50 -11.24 5.00
N THR A 70 -0.14 -10.43 4.16
CA THR A 70 0.42 -10.04 2.87
C THR A 70 1.74 -9.29 3.05
N ALA A 71 1.79 -8.36 3.98
CA ALA A 71 3.01 -7.60 4.29
C ALA A 71 4.12 -8.54 4.80
N ARG A 72 3.76 -9.55 5.58
CA ARG A 72 4.74 -10.52 6.08
C ARG A 72 5.38 -11.29 4.92
N GLU A 73 4.59 -11.67 3.94
CA GLU A 73 5.12 -12.30 2.72
C GLU A 73 6.02 -11.36 1.93
N ILE A 74 5.62 -10.09 1.78
CA ILE A 74 6.42 -9.09 1.08
C ILE A 74 7.78 -8.92 1.74
N ARG A 75 7.82 -8.94 3.07
CA ARG A 75 9.07 -8.77 3.82
C ARG A 75 10.09 -9.89 3.56
N ARG A 76 9.66 -11.02 3.03
CA ARG A 76 10.58 -12.07 2.62
C ARG A 76 11.40 -11.66 1.39
N TYR A 77 10.89 -10.71 0.60
CA TYR A 77 11.55 -10.24 -0.61
C TYR A 77 12.19 -8.86 -0.44
N ASP A 78 11.60 -8.01 0.38
CA ASP A 78 12.07 -6.63 0.54
C ASP A 78 11.80 -6.15 1.96
N GLN A 79 12.88 -5.87 2.71
CA GLN A 79 12.79 -5.39 4.09
C GLN A 79 12.89 -3.87 4.18
N SER A 80 13.21 -3.20 3.07
CA SER A 80 13.41 -1.76 3.06
C SER A 80 12.19 -0.97 2.60
N MET A 81 11.23 -1.62 1.95
CA MET A 81 10.00 -0.97 1.48
C MET A 81 9.24 -0.36 2.66
N LYS A 82 8.81 0.89 2.50
CA LYS A 82 7.98 1.53 3.50
C LYS A 82 6.53 1.12 3.29
N ILE A 83 5.98 0.38 4.25
CA ILE A 83 4.60 -0.09 4.17
C ILE A 83 3.74 0.79 5.07
N ILE A 84 2.73 1.42 4.46
CA ILE A 84 1.74 2.21 5.16
C ILE A 84 0.41 1.47 5.03
N PHE A 85 -0.18 1.10 6.16
CA PHE A 85 -1.49 0.49 6.14
C PHE A 85 -2.56 1.58 6.11
N LEU A 86 -3.50 1.44 5.19
CA LEU A 86 -4.61 2.35 5.02
C LEU A 86 -5.89 1.53 5.11
N THR A 87 -6.59 1.62 6.23
CA THR A 87 -7.69 0.71 6.54
C THR A 87 -8.77 1.39 7.37
N SER A 88 -9.97 0.82 7.35
CA SER A 88 -11.09 1.32 8.16
C SER A 88 -11.08 0.75 9.59
N SER A 89 -10.18 -0.18 9.92
CA SER A 89 -10.12 -0.83 11.22
C SER A 89 -8.85 -0.47 11.98
N ALA A 90 -9.00 -0.05 13.25
CA ALA A 90 -7.88 0.20 14.13
C ALA A 90 -7.37 -1.08 14.82
N GLU A 91 -8.07 -2.19 14.61
CA GLU A 91 -7.85 -3.45 15.35
C GLU A 91 -6.45 -4.02 15.19
N PHE A 92 -5.84 -3.81 14.02
CA PHE A 92 -4.56 -4.42 13.69
C PHE A 92 -3.36 -3.48 13.84
N ALA A 93 -3.56 -2.29 14.44
CA ALA A 93 -2.50 -1.30 14.52
C ALA A 93 -1.27 -1.81 15.25
N VAL A 94 -1.46 -2.48 16.39
CA VAL A 94 -0.34 -3.03 17.17
C VAL A 94 0.37 -4.13 16.37
N GLU A 95 -0.39 -5.03 15.79
CA GLU A 95 0.15 -6.15 15.01
C GLU A 95 0.97 -5.67 13.80
N SER A 96 0.60 -4.51 13.22
CA SER A 96 1.29 -3.98 12.05
C SER A 96 2.78 -3.72 12.29
N TYR A 97 3.17 -3.45 13.53
CA TYR A 97 4.59 -3.24 13.85
C TYR A 97 5.42 -4.51 13.70
N THR A 98 4.81 -5.69 13.77
CA THR A 98 5.52 -6.96 13.59
C THR A 98 6.04 -7.15 12.18
N VAL A 99 5.48 -6.43 11.21
CA VAL A 99 5.93 -6.47 9.81
C VAL A 99 6.64 -5.18 9.41
N GLY A 100 7.03 -4.36 10.38
CA GLY A 100 7.78 -3.15 10.13
C GLY A 100 6.95 -2.07 9.44
N ALA A 101 5.68 -1.90 9.84
CA ALA A 101 4.85 -0.84 9.29
C ALA A 101 5.49 0.52 9.54
N TYR A 102 5.56 1.34 8.49
CA TYR A 102 6.03 2.70 8.59
C TYR A 102 4.95 3.59 9.24
N PHE A 103 3.70 3.34 8.88
CA PHE A 103 2.57 4.07 9.43
C PHE A 103 1.29 3.25 9.30
N TYR A 104 0.31 3.56 10.15
CA TYR A 104 -1.01 2.93 10.12
C TYR A 104 -2.06 4.03 10.14
N GLN A 105 -2.77 4.20 9.04
CA GLN A 105 -3.72 5.30 8.84
C GLN A 105 -5.13 4.76 8.69
N LEU A 106 -6.06 5.35 9.43
CA LEU A 106 -7.48 5.00 9.29
C LEU A 106 -8.11 5.76 8.12
N LYS A 107 -9.02 5.08 7.41
CA LYS A 107 -9.89 5.70 6.43
C LYS A 107 -10.97 6.51 7.14
N PRO A 108 -11.54 7.58 6.54
CA PRO A 108 -11.29 8.02 5.19
C PRO A 108 -9.98 8.79 5.03
N ILE A 109 -9.57 8.97 3.77
CA ILE A 109 -8.37 9.74 3.46
C ILE A 109 -8.77 11.20 3.35
N TRP A 110 -8.06 12.06 4.09
CA TRP A 110 -8.25 13.51 3.99
C TRP A 110 -7.00 14.15 3.42
N GLU A 111 -7.21 15.20 2.63
CA GLU A 111 -6.10 15.97 2.06
C GLU A 111 -5.38 16.80 3.12
#